data_69deeda8dc39b7715a298e87c5154512
#
_entry.id   69deeda8dc39b7715a298e87c5154512
#
_cell.length_a   1.000
_cell.length_b   1.000
_cell.length_c   1.000
_cell.angle_alpha   90.00
_cell.angle_beta   90.00
_cell.angle_gamma   90.00
#
_symmetry.space_group_name_H-M   'P 1'
#
loop_
_entity.id
_entity.type
_entity.pdbx_description
1 polymer ?
#
loop_
_entity_poly.entity_id
_entity_poly.type
_entity_poly.pdbx_seq_one_letter_code
_entity_poly.pdbx_strand_id
1 'polypeptide(L)'
;MRSNKKNFKPGPIYEFVNTLVIALLLAGLIRTLLFQPFWIPTGSMKPNLLVGDFLFVNKFSYGFSRYSCPFSMCPIVGRIFFSEPKRGDVVVFRHPRSGKDYIKRVIGLPGDKIKIENGVVFINEEEIKQSKLPNFIEEKREQGSMKSIPQCANEPVPMGSLNCIKYQSTEKLPEGLTYSILDLGQEMGDNTQDFIIGERQYFFLGDNRDNSLDSRFDSQFGGVGLVPAKYLIGKASIVIFSSKGRSIFYFWTWRKDRFFKVIN
;
A
#
# COMPACT_ATOMS: atom_id res chain seq x y z
N MET A 1 18.21 41.52 50.26
CA MET A 1 18.97 41.19 49.05
C MET A 1 18.00 40.72 47.97
N ARG A 2 17.65 41.56 46.99
CA ARG A 2 16.82 41.18 45.85
C ARG A 2 17.74 40.61 44.77
N SER A 3 17.62 39.30 44.47
CA SER A 3 18.32 38.63 43.40
C SER A 3 17.82 39.18 42.06
N ASN A 4 18.68 39.89 41.37
CA ASN A 4 18.41 40.40 40.00
C ASN A 4 18.57 39.24 39.00
N LYS A 5 17.46 38.48 38.72
CA LYS A 5 17.45 37.52 37.64
C LYS A 5 17.57 38.31 36.34
N LYS A 6 18.77 38.34 35.76
CA LYS A 6 18.98 38.82 34.38
C LYS A 6 18.11 37.96 33.44
N ASN A 7 17.05 38.55 32.90
CA ASN A 7 16.28 37.90 31.82
C ASN A 7 17.19 37.80 30.60
N PHE A 8 17.72 36.59 30.41
CA PHE A 8 18.48 36.27 29.22
C PHE A 8 17.49 36.26 28.02
N LYS A 9 17.59 37.28 27.15
CA LYS A 9 16.86 37.29 25.86
C LYS A 9 17.69 36.48 24.89
N PRO A 10 17.17 35.33 24.44
CA PRO A 10 17.89 34.51 23.45
C PRO A 10 18.08 35.28 22.18
N GLY A 11 19.24 35.14 21.54
CA GLY A 11 19.52 35.78 20.26
C GLY A 11 18.70 35.14 19.10
N PRO A 12 18.56 35.81 17.97
CA PRO A 12 17.71 35.35 16.84
C PRO A 12 18.11 33.98 16.29
N ILE A 13 19.39 33.64 16.34
CA ILE A 13 19.89 32.31 15.94
C ILE A 13 19.39 31.22 16.89
N TYR A 14 19.41 31.48 18.20
CA TYR A 14 18.90 30.53 19.19
C TYR A 14 17.38 30.30 19.01
N GLU A 15 16.61 31.36 18.79
CA GLU A 15 15.15 31.25 18.56
C GLU A 15 14.86 30.45 17.29
N PHE A 16 15.59 30.70 16.20
CA PHE A 16 15.46 29.95 14.95
C PHE A 16 15.76 28.45 15.16
N VAL A 17 16.90 28.13 15.79
CA VAL A 17 17.31 26.75 16.06
C VAL A 17 16.30 26.04 16.97
N ASN A 18 15.85 26.71 18.03
CA ASN A 18 14.86 26.15 18.94
C ASN A 18 13.52 25.87 18.26
N THR A 19 13.04 26.79 17.42
CA THR A 19 11.83 26.61 16.62
C THR A 19 11.97 25.42 15.67
N LEU A 20 13.11 25.32 14.99
CA LEU A 20 13.40 24.21 14.07
C LEU A 20 13.41 22.87 14.81
N VAL A 21 14.05 22.81 15.96
CA VAL A 21 14.09 21.58 16.80
C VAL A 21 12.68 21.17 17.24
N ILE A 22 11.89 22.11 17.75
CA ILE A 22 10.50 21.84 18.14
C ILE A 22 9.67 21.37 16.95
N ALA A 23 9.79 22.01 15.79
CA ALA A 23 9.07 21.62 14.58
C ALA A 23 9.45 20.20 14.12
N LEU A 24 10.75 19.86 14.16
CA LEU A 24 11.22 18.51 13.80
C LEU A 24 10.75 17.45 14.82
N LEU A 25 10.73 17.78 16.11
CA LEU A 25 10.20 16.88 17.15
C LEU A 25 8.69 16.64 16.97
N LEU A 26 7.92 17.70 16.72
CA LEU A 26 6.48 17.59 16.47
C LEU A 26 6.20 16.79 15.18
N ALA A 27 6.91 17.10 14.10
CA ALA A 27 6.79 16.36 12.84
C ALA A 27 7.16 14.87 13.02
N GLY A 28 8.24 14.59 13.77
CA GLY A 28 8.63 13.23 14.13
C GLY A 28 7.59 12.51 14.96
N LEU A 29 6.99 13.20 15.94
CA LEU A 29 5.91 12.65 16.76
C LEU A 29 4.68 12.30 15.94
N ILE A 30 4.20 13.25 15.11
CA ILE A 30 3.05 13.04 14.21
C ILE A 30 3.31 11.87 13.27
N ARG A 31 4.47 11.85 12.61
CA ARG A 31 4.87 10.76 11.70
C ARG A 31 4.95 9.40 12.40
N THR A 32 5.39 9.36 13.65
CA THR A 32 5.53 8.12 14.42
C THR A 32 4.20 7.61 14.89
N LEU A 33 3.36 8.48 15.43
CA LEU A 33 2.13 8.10 16.13
C LEU A 33 0.90 8.09 15.22
N LEU A 34 0.78 9.03 14.27
CA LEU A 34 -0.49 9.22 13.57
C LEU A 34 -0.45 8.70 12.13
N PHE A 35 0.18 9.45 11.25
CA PHE A 35 0.13 9.22 9.80
C PHE A 35 1.52 9.20 9.20
N GLN A 36 1.76 8.23 8.35
CA GLN A 36 2.98 8.16 7.56
C GLN A 36 2.64 8.37 6.09
N PRO A 37 3.30 9.34 5.43
CA PRO A 37 3.17 9.50 3.99
C PRO A 37 3.89 8.36 3.26
N PHE A 38 3.25 7.85 2.20
CA PHE A 38 3.80 6.84 1.31
C PHE A 38 3.58 7.25 -0.15
N TRP A 39 4.58 7.02 -0.97
CA TRP A 39 4.52 7.17 -2.41
C TRP A 39 4.31 5.80 -3.08
N ILE A 40 3.46 5.75 -4.11
CA ILE A 40 3.21 4.51 -4.87
C ILE A 40 4.14 4.44 -6.09
N PRO A 41 5.20 3.60 -6.04
CA PRO A 41 6.17 3.51 -7.12
C PRO A 41 5.80 2.49 -8.21
N THR A 42 4.90 1.55 -7.94
CA THR A 42 4.58 0.41 -8.80
C THR A 42 3.09 0.30 -9.10
N GLY A 43 2.75 -0.40 -10.17
CA GLY A 43 1.36 -0.56 -10.62
C GLY A 43 0.59 -1.72 -10.03
N SER A 44 1.12 -2.43 -9.00
CA SER A 44 0.50 -3.66 -8.48
C SER A 44 -0.87 -3.49 -7.82
N MET A 45 -1.27 -2.26 -7.51
CA MET A 45 -2.57 -1.92 -6.92
C MET A 45 -3.49 -1.14 -7.87
N LYS A 46 -3.17 -1.09 -9.18
CA LYS A 46 -4.08 -0.55 -10.19
C LYS A 46 -5.35 -1.42 -10.28
N PRO A 47 -6.49 -0.82 -10.59
CA PRO A 47 -6.73 0.58 -10.92
C PRO A 47 -6.99 1.45 -9.69
N ASN A 48 -7.07 0.85 -8.49
CA ASN A 48 -7.47 1.56 -7.27
C ASN A 48 -6.39 2.54 -6.78
N LEU A 49 -5.10 2.15 -6.84
CA LEU A 49 -3.96 3.04 -6.61
C LEU A 49 -3.10 3.11 -7.87
N LEU A 50 -2.74 4.32 -8.26
CA LEU A 50 -1.94 4.57 -9.45
C LEU A 50 -0.48 4.87 -9.09
N VAL A 51 0.43 4.54 -9.99
CA VAL A 51 1.82 4.99 -9.88
C VAL A 51 1.85 6.52 -9.79
N GLY A 52 2.51 7.04 -8.78
CA GLY A 52 2.56 8.47 -8.49
C GLY A 52 1.50 8.97 -7.53
N ASP A 53 0.66 8.09 -6.95
CA ASP A 53 -0.19 8.44 -5.81
C ASP A 53 0.66 8.65 -4.56
N PHE A 54 0.32 9.67 -3.80
CA PHE A 54 0.87 9.97 -2.50
C PHE A 54 -0.23 9.86 -1.47
N LEU A 55 -0.08 8.94 -0.54
CA LEU A 55 -1.14 8.56 0.39
C LEU A 55 -0.71 8.66 1.85
N PHE A 56 -1.69 8.80 2.73
CA PHE A 56 -1.50 8.68 4.17
C PHE A 56 -1.88 7.29 4.65
N VAL A 57 -0.97 6.72 5.43
CA VAL A 57 -1.14 5.44 6.11
C VAL A 57 -1.40 5.71 7.59
N ASN A 58 -2.56 5.25 8.05
CA ASN A 58 -2.97 5.34 9.44
C ASN A 58 -2.37 4.19 10.24
N LYS A 59 -1.46 4.49 11.15
CA LYS A 59 -0.78 3.49 11.99
C LYS A 59 -1.65 3.01 13.16
N PHE A 60 -2.56 3.83 13.65
CA PHE A 60 -3.48 3.43 14.72
C PHE A 60 -4.38 2.26 14.34
N SER A 61 -4.67 2.12 13.03
CA SER A 61 -5.58 1.07 12.56
C SER A 61 -5.20 -0.32 13.06
N TYR A 62 -3.90 -0.57 13.22
CA TYR A 62 -3.41 -1.90 13.64
C TYR A 62 -2.49 -1.84 14.85
N GLY A 63 -2.44 -0.71 15.56
CA GLY A 63 -1.54 -0.50 16.70
C GLY A 63 -0.08 -0.34 16.28
N PHE A 64 0.81 -0.30 17.27
CA PHE A 64 2.21 0.05 17.07
C PHE A 64 3.13 -1.16 17.17
N SER A 65 4.14 -1.18 16.31
CA SER A 65 5.24 -2.15 16.31
C SER A 65 6.57 -1.41 16.17
N ARG A 66 7.68 -2.12 16.16
CA ARG A 66 8.99 -1.52 15.87
C ARG A 66 9.02 -0.74 14.55
N TYR A 67 8.18 -1.10 13.57
CA TYR A 67 8.10 -0.45 12.26
C TYR A 67 7.27 0.85 12.27
N SER A 68 6.67 1.20 13.40
CA SER A 68 5.92 2.45 13.54
C SER A 68 6.84 3.67 13.67
N CYS A 69 8.07 3.49 14.16
CA CYS A 69 9.06 4.56 14.23
C CYS A 69 9.88 4.71 12.94
N PRO A 70 10.43 5.90 12.68
CA PRO A 70 11.45 6.09 11.66
C PRO A 70 12.59 5.07 11.85
N PHE A 71 13.11 4.55 10.74
CA PHE A 71 14.21 3.57 10.71
C PHE A 71 13.93 2.27 11.49
N SER A 72 12.66 1.97 11.81
CA SER A 72 12.28 0.78 12.60
C SER A 72 12.92 0.74 14.00
N MET A 73 13.12 1.91 14.62
CA MET A 73 13.85 2.07 15.88
C MET A 73 12.96 2.04 17.14
N CYS A 74 11.62 1.84 17.01
CA CYS A 74 10.79 1.70 18.21
C CYS A 74 11.25 0.50 19.06
N PRO A 75 11.44 0.66 20.36
CA PRO A 75 11.79 -0.41 21.28
C PRO A 75 10.55 -1.25 21.65
N ILE A 76 9.78 -1.66 20.64
CA ILE A 76 8.55 -2.44 20.81
C ILE A 76 8.82 -3.85 20.32
N VAL A 77 8.72 -4.81 21.24
CA VAL A 77 8.73 -6.24 20.92
C VAL A 77 7.30 -6.69 20.61
N GLY A 78 7.06 -7.16 19.38
CA GLY A 78 5.72 -7.52 18.92
C GLY A 78 4.88 -6.30 18.53
N ARG A 79 3.65 -6.22 19.06
CA ARG A 79 2.70 -5.11 18.82
C ARG A 79 1.98 -4.71 20.10
N ILE A 80 1.74 -3.42 20.25
CA ILE A 80 0.92 -2.84 21.35
C ILE A 80 -0.35 -2.22 20.74
N PHE A 81 -1.45 -2.26 21.48
CA PHE A 81 -2.79 -1.81 21.02
C PHE A 81 -3.19 -2.43 19.67
N PHE A 82 -2.94 -3.74 19.51
CA PHE A 82 -3.22 -4.43 18.26
C PHE A 82 -4.71 -4.50 17.97
N SER A 83 -5.10 -4.07 16.77
CA SER A 83 -6.40 -4.33 16.17
C SER A 83 -6.19 -5.10 14.87
N GLU A 84 -7.05 -6.07 14.60
CA GLU A 84 -6.95 -6.88 13.41
C GLU A 84 -7.36 -6.10 12.16
N PRO A 85 -6.65 -6.30 11.03
CA PRO A 85 -7.12 -5.84 9.74
C PRO A 85 -8.48 -6.44 9.40
N LYS A 86 -9.29 -5.66 8.70
CA LYS A 86 -10.53 -6.17 8.10
C LYS A 86 -10.24 -6.66 6.69
N ARG A 87 -10.97 -7.68 6.25
CA ARG A 87 -10.91 -8.12 4.85
C ARG A 87 -11.27 -6.97 3.92
N GLY A 88 -10.46 -6.81 2.87
CA GLY A 88 -10.56 -5.70 1.94
C GLY A 88 -9.72 -4.47 2.31
N ASP A 89 -9.17 -4.36 3.52
CA ASP A 89 -8.26 -3.26 3.87
C ASP A 89 -7.04 -3.23 2.94
N VAL A 90 -6.71 -2.05 2.44
CA VAL A 90 -5.44 -1.82 1.73
C VAL A 90 -4.38 -1.49 2.78
N VAL A 91 -3.38 -2.36 2.90
CA VAL A 91 -2.42 -2.35 4.01
C VAL A 91 -1.01 -2.13 3.51
N VAL A 92 -0.29 -1.25 4.19
CA VAL A 92 1.16 -1.15 4.07
C VAL A 92 1.82 -2.04 5.12
N PHE A 93 2.75 -2.86 4.69
CA PHE A 93 3.49 -3.77 5.57
C PHE A 93 4.94 -3.90 5.14
N ARG A 94 5.80 -4.30 6.07
CA ARG A 94 7.21 -4.61 5.81
C ARG A 94 7.31 -6.02 5.26
N HIS A 95 7.87 -6.17 4.08
CA HIS A 95 8.11 -7.50 3.51
C HIS A 95 9.08 -8.29 4.39
N PRO A 96 8.72 -9.49 4.85
CA PRO A 96 9.49 -10.23 5.86
C PRO A 96 10.96 -10.49 5.50
N ARG A 97 11.25 -10.73 4.23
CA ARG A 97 12.61 -11.04 3.74
C ARG A 97 13.37 -9.82 3.24
N SER A 98 12.75 -9.07 2.31
CA SER A 98 13.45 -7.95 1.64
C SER A 98 13.58 -6.71 2.52
N GLY A 99 12.79 -6.60 3.60
CA GLY A 99 12.73 -5.42 4.44
C GLY A 99 12.23 -4.16 3.74
N LYS A 100 11.63 -4.28 2.55
CA LYS A 100 11.00 -3.18 1.80
C LYS A 100 9.53 -3.05 2.19
N ASP A 101 8.98 -1.86 2.05
CA ASP A 101 7.56 -1.64 2.30
C ASP A 101 6.74 -2.03 1.06
N TYR A 102 5.70 -2.82 1.29
CA TYR A 102 4.74 -3.28 0.28
C TYR A 102 3.36 -2.76 0.62
N ILE A 103 2.55 -2.57 -0.41
CA ILE A 103 1.13 -2.22 -0.27
C ILE A 103 0.30 -3.24 -1.03
N LYS A 104 -0.66 -3.87 -0.36
CA LYS A 104 -1.55 -4.89 -0.92
C LYS A 104 -2.90 -4.86 -0.20
N ARG A 105 -3.90 -5.54 -0.76
CA ARG A 105 -5.20 -5.74 -0.15
C ARG A 105 -5.23 -7.01 0.68
N VAL A 106 -5.79 -6.94 1.88
CA VAL A 106 -6.06 -8.12 2.73
C VAL A 106 -7.22 -8.90 2.13
N ILE A 107 -6.99 -10.15 1.77
CA ILE A 107 -8.03 -11.05 1.27
C ILE A 107 -8.31 -12.14 2.27
N GLY A 108 -7.29 -12.71 2.90
CA GLY A 108 -7.44 -13.78 3.87
C GLY A 108 -7.07 -13.33 5.28
N LEU A 109 -7.90 -13.70 6.24
CA LEU A 109 -7.79 -13.46 7.68
C LEU A 109 -7.40 -14.74 8.42
N PRO A 110 -6.95 -14.67 9.69
CA PRO A 110 -6.67 -15.85 10.50
C PRO A 110 -7.85 -16.83 10.52
N GLY A 111 -7.55 -18.11 10.25
CA GLY A 111 -8.56 -19.19 10.17
C GLY A 111 -9.16 -19.40 8.80
N ASP A 112 -8.94 -18.50 7.83
CA ASP A 112 -9.44 -18.71 6.47
C ASP A 112 -8.63 -19.74 5.70
N LYS A 113 -9.33 -20.39 4.77
CA LYS A 113 -8.79 -21.19 3.68
C LYS A 113 -8.95 -20.40 2.37
N ILE A 114 -7.86 -20.05 1.74
CA ILE A 114 -7.85 -19.30 0.47
C ILE A 114 -7.36 -20.21 -0.64
N LYS A 115 -8.04 -20.16 -1.77
CA LYS A 115 -7.64 -20.82 -3.02
C LYS A 115 -7.92 -19.87 -4.19
N ILE A 116 -7.15 -20.00 -5.26
CA ILE A 116 -7.42 -19.31 -6.51
C ILE A 116 -7.53 -20.38 -7.61
N GLU A 117 -8.62 -20.32 -8.34
CA GLU A 117 -8.88 -21.19 -9.49
C GLU A 117 -9.30 -20.34 -10.69
N ASN A 118 -8.56 -20.48 -11.80
CA ASN A 118 -8.79 -19.71 -13.04
C ASN A 118 -8.92 -18.19 -12.78
N GLY A 119 -8.07 -17.64 -11.90
CA GLY A 119 -8.07 -16.22 -11.54
C GLY A 119 -9.17 -15.80 -10.56
N VAL A 120 -10.08 -16.70 -10.18
CA VAL A 120 -11.16 -16.44 -9.23
C VAL A 120 -10.72 -16.85 -7.82
N VAL A 121 -10.95 -15.95 -6.85
CA VAL A 121 -10.62 -16.19 -5.45
C VAL A 121 -11.74 -16.95 -4.75
N PHE A 122 -11.39 -18.00 -4.03
CA PHE A 122 -12.27 -18.74 -3.13
C PHE A 122 -11.84 -18.49 -1.69
N ILE A 123 -12.79 -18.17 -0.82
CA ILE A 123 -12.60 -17.99 0.62
C ILE A 123 -13.49 -19.00 1.34
N ASN A 124 -12.89 -19.93 2.09
CA ASN A 124 -13.63 -20.97 2.80
C ASN A 124 -14.57 -21.76 1.87
N GLU A 125 -14.08 -22.07 0.66
CA GLU A 125 -14.80 -22.79 -0.41
C GLU A 125 -15.91 -21.97 -1.10
N GLU A 126 -16.15 -20.72 -0.68
CA GLU A 126 -17.08 -19.81 -1.33
C GLU A 126 -16.39 -18.94 -2.38
N GLU A 127 -16.95 -18.95 -3.58
CA GLU A 127 -16.45 -18.14 -4.72
C GLU A 127 -16.71 -16.65 -4.50
N ILE A 128 -15.69 -15.84 -4.70
CA ILE A 128 -15.82 -14.37 -4.72
C ILE A 128 -16.45 -13.93 -6.03
N LYS A 129 -17.65 -13.33 -5.93
CA LYS A 129 -18.40 -12.86 -7.10
C LYS A 129 -17.63 -11.79 -7.85
N GLN A 130 -17.40 -12.05 -9.14
CA GLN A 130 -16.80 -11.11 -10.08
C GLN A 130 -17.84 -10.58 -11.06
N SER A 131 -17.68 -9.31 -11.47
CA SER A 131 -18.50 -8.70 -12.53
C SER A 131 -17.61 -7.94 -13.50
N LYS A 132 -17.71 -8.25 -14.79
CA LYS A 132 -16.87 -7.63 -15.82
C LYS A 132 -17.17 -6.14 -15.96
N LEU A 133 -16.12 -5.37 -16.16
CA LEU A 133 -16.16 -3.94 -16.48
C LEU A 133 -15.54 -3.69 -17.86
N PRO A 134 -15.72 -2.47 -18.43
CA PRO A 134 -14.95 -2.06 -19.60
C PRO A 134 -13.46 -2.18 -19.32
N ASN A 135 -12.69 -2.58 -20.34
CA ASN A 135 -11.25 -2.77 -20.19
C ASN A 135 -10.55 -1.50 -19.71
N PHE A 136 -9.58 -1.68 -18.84
CA PHE A 136 -8.69 -0.60 -18.43
C PHE A 136 -7.65 -0.37 -19.53
N ILE A 137 -7.56 0.88 -20.00
CA ILE A 137 -6.64 1.27 -21.08
C ILE A 137 -5.66 2.29 -20.55
N GLU A 138 -4.39 2.05 -20.79
CA GLU A 138 -3.32 2.99 -20.42
C GLU A 138 -2.24 3.06 -21.49
N GLU A 139 -1.40 4.09 -21.39
CA GLU A 139 -0.24 4.23 -22.26
C GLU A 139 0.89 3.30 -21.81
N LYS A 140 1.45 2.53 -22.76
CA LYS A 140 2.63 1.69 -22.53
C LYS A 140 3.88 2.57 -22.54
N ARG A 141 4.18 3.16 -21.39
CA ARG A 141 5.38 3.99 -21.16
C ARG A 141 5.94 3.83 -19.76
N GLU A 142 7.17 4.26 -19.56
CA GLU A 142 7.76 4.32 -18.24
C GLU A 142 6.92 5.18 -17.28
N GLN A 143 6.64 4.66 -16.08
CA GLN A 143 5.85 5.31 -15.05
C GLN A 143 6.61 5.46 -13.74
N GLY A 144 6.44 6.60 -13.10
CA GLY A 144 7.00 6.89 -11.79
C GLY A 144 8.53 6.95 -11.74
N SER A 145 9.05 7.01 -10.52
CA SER A 145 10.50 7.09 -10.27
C SER A 145 11.24 5.79 -10.58
N MET A 146 10.54 4.66 -10.51
CA MET A 146 11.11 3.33 -10.81
C MET A 146 11.07 2.97 -12.30
N LYS A 147 10.53 3.85 -13.15
CA LYS A 147 10.40 3.64 -14.60
C LYS A 147 9.71 2.32 -14.95
N SER A 148 8.73 1.91 -14.16
CA SER A 148 8.02 0.66 -14.42
C SER A 148 7.17 0.77 -15.69
N ILE A 149 7.25 -0.24 -16.55
CA ILE A 149 6.48 -0.33 -17.80
C ILE A 149 5.25 -1.19 -17.52
N PRO A 150 4.04 -0.75 -17.92
CA PRO A 150 2.84 -1.57 -17.76
C PRO A 150 2.93 -2.85 -18.61
N GLN A 151 2.51 -3.98 -18.04
CA GLN A 151 2.22 -5.20 -18.77
C GLN A 151 0.80 -5.11 -19.32
N CYS A 152 0.57 -5.67 -20.51
CA CYS A 152 -0.67 -5.54 -21.27
C CYS A 152 -1.19 -6.89 -21.72
N ALA A 153 -2.51 -7.12 -21.68
CA ALA A 153 -3.13 -8.35 -22.15
C ALA A 153 -3.01 -8.52 -23.68
N ASN A 154 -2.82 -7.42 -24.38
CA ASN A 154 -2.67 -7.39 -25.85
C ASN A 154 -1.20 -7.27 -26.30
N GLU A 155 -0.26 -7.83 -25.57
CA GLU A 155 1.15 -7.85 -26.01
C GLU A 155 1.32 -8.62 -27.35
N PRO A 156 2.22 -8.20 -28.26
CA PRO A 156 3.16 -7.08 -28.12
C PRO A 156 2.55 -5.72 -28.46
N VAL A 157 2.78 -4.72 -27.64
CA VAL A 157 2.34 -3.33 -27.84
C VAL A 157 3.55 -2.41 -27.97
N PRO A 158 3.66 -1.57 -29.00
CA PRO A 158 4.77 -0.64 -29.15
C PRO A 158 4.85 0.36 -27.98
N MET A 159 6.07 0.75 -27.61
CA MET A 159 6.30 1.79 -26.60
C MET A 159 5.68 3.11 -27.06
N GLY A 160 5.05 3.82 -26.12
CA GLY A 160 4.34 5.07 -26.40
C GLY A 160 2.94 4.90 -26.99
N SER A 161 2.50 3.66 -27.25
CA SER A 161 1.12 3.39 -27.66
C SER A 161 0.17 3.54 -26.46
N LEU A 162 -0.99 4.14 -26.69
CA LEU A 162 -2.08 4.25 -25.73
C LEU A 162 -2.95 2.97 -25.62
N ASN A 163 -2.59 1.91 -26.34
CA ASN A 163 -3.42 0.73 -26.48
C ASN A 163 -2.99 -0.42 -25.54
N CYS A 164 -2.36 -0.14 -24.42
CA CYS A 164 -2.11 -1.15 -23.39
C CYS A 164 -3.42 -1.49 -22.68
N ILE A 165 -3.98 -2.64 -23.01
CA ILE A 165 -5.27 -3.11 -22.51
C ILE A 165 -5.04 -4.07 -21.34
N LYS A 166 -5.89 -3.95 -20.31
CA LYS A 166 -6.03 -4.93 -19.22
C LYS A 166 -7.50 -5.24 -19.04
N TYR A 167 -7.81 -6.50 -18.82
CA TYR A 167 -9.16 -6.89 -18.47
C TYR A 167 -9.49 -6.35 -17.09
N GLN A 168 -10.68 -5.77 -16.93
CA GLN A 168 -11.11 -5.21 -15.67
C GLN A 168 -12.40 -5.88 -15.20
N SER A 169 -12.46 -6.19 -13.93
CA SER A 169 -13.66 -6.64 -13.24
C SER A 169 -13.76 -6.05 -11.85
N THR A 170 -14.94 -6.16 -11.25
CA THR A 170 -15.10 -5.93 -9.81
C THR A 170 -15.14 -7.24 -9.08
N GLU A 171 -14.61 -7.27 -7.87
CA GLU A 171 -14.80 -8.32 -6.88
C GLU A 171 -15.63 -7.82 -5.71
N LYS A 172 -16.57 -8.64 -5.25
CA LYS A 172 -17.40 -8.35 -4.07
C LYS A 172 -17.06 -9.34 -2.96
N LEU A 173 -16.40 -8.84 -1.91
CA LEU A 173 -16.07 -9.62 -0.72
C LEU A 173 -17.31 -10.02 0.09
N PRO A 174 -17.24 -11.08 0.92
CA PRO A 174 -18.37 -11.51 1.75
C PRO A 174 -18.95 -10.40 2.63
N GLU A 175 -18.11 -9.50 3.13
CA GLU A 175 -18.51 -8.36 3.97
C GLU A 175 -19.18 -7.22 3.17
N GLY A 176 -19.34 -7.38 1.85
CA GLY A 176 -20.03 -6.45 0.97
C GLY A 176 -19.16 -5.41 0.29
N LEU A 177 -17.87 -5.29 0.65
CA LEU A 177 -16.94 -4.39 -0.03
C LEU A 177 -16.76 -4.82 -1.49
N THR A 178 -16.89 -3.86 -2.40
CA THR A 178 -16.65 -4.07 -3.84
C THR A 178 -15.47 -3.18 -4.28
N TYR A 179 -14.54 -3.76 -5.03
CA TYR A 179 -13.39 -3.05 -5.58
C TYR A 179 -13.04 -3.60 -6.97
N SER A 180 -12.33 -2.80 -7.76
CA SER A 180 -11.90 -3.18 -9.09
C SER A 180 -10.58 -3.94 -9.07
N ILE A 181 -10.46 -4.92 -9.94
CA ILE A 181 -9.23 -5.67 -10.20
C ILE A 181 -8.85 -5.60 -11.68
N LEU A 182 -7.57 -5.80 -11.96
CA LEU A 182 -7.03 -5.94 -13.32
C LEU A 182 -6.38 -7.32 -13.51
N ASP A 183 -6.55 -7.82 -14.71
CA ASP A 183 -6.11 -9.14 -15.15
C ASP A 183 -5.52 -9.05 -16.57
N LEU A 184 -4.59 -9.92 -16.92
CA LEU A 184 -3.99 -9.99 -18.26
C LEU A 184 -4.42 -11.23 -19.04
N GLY A 185 -5.05 -12.20 -18.38
CA GLY A 185 -5.47 -13.49 -18.93
C GLY A 185 -4.92 -14.64 -18.10
N GLN A 186 -4.59 -15.74 -18.73
CA GLN A 186 -4.08 -16.92 -18.02
C GLN A 186 -2.61 -16.74 -17.64
N GLU A 187 -2.36 -16.63 -16.34
CA GLU A 187 -1.03 -16.45 -15.78
C GLU A 187 -0.73 -17.45 -14.65
N MET A 188 0.53 -17.51 -14.24
CA MET A 188 1.02 -18.49 -13.24
C MET A 188 0.31 -18.38 -11.88
N GLY A 189 -0.23 -17.21 -11.54
CA GLY A 189 -0.90 -16.96 -10.27
C GLY A 189 -2.39 -17.35 -10.22
N ASP A 190 -2.95 -17.83 -11.33
CA ASP A 190 -4.41 -18.06 -11.47
C ASP A 190 -4.87 -19.38 -10.89
N ASN A 191 -3.97 -20.32 -10.71
CA ASN A 191 -4.26 -21.60 -10.08
C ASN A 191 -3.26 -21.87 -8.97
N THR A 192 -3.77 -21.98 -7.75
CA THR A 192 -2.94 -22.16 -6.55
C THR A 192 -3.33 -23.40 -5.78
N GLN A 193 -2.43 -23.83 -4.91
CA GLN A 193 -2.78 -24.71 -3.81
C GLN A 193 -3.63 -23.98 -2.77
N ASP A 194 -4.19 -24.73 -1.82
CA ASP A 194 -4.89 -24.18 -0.67
C ASP A 194 -3.91 -23.48 0.29
N PHE A 195 -4.25 -22.25 0.69
CA PHE A 195 -3.55 -21.51 1.75
C PHE A 195 -4.39 -21.50 3.00
N ILE A 196 -3.94 -22.20 4.03
CA ILE A 196 -4.56 -22.18 5.38
C ILE A 196 -3.85 -21.08 6.18
N ILE A 197 -4.62 -20.08 6.61
CA ILE A 197 -4.08 -18.91 7.27
C ILE A 197 -4.02 -19.13 8.76
N GLY A 198 -2.81 -19.20 9.30
CA GLY A 198 -2.55 -19.38 10.72
C GLY A 198 -2.93 -18.14 11.56
N GLU A 199 -2.89 -18.31 12.89
CA GLU A 199 -3.10 -17.20 13.82
C GLU A 199 -2.14 -16.05 13.54
N ARG A 200 -2.66 -14.80 13.56
CA ARG A 200 -1.91 -13.56 13.32
C ARG A 200 -1.13 -13.54 11.99
N GLN A 201 -1.63 -14.26 11.00
CA GLN A 201 -1.13 -14.22 9.62
C GLN A 201 -2.23 -13.70 8.70
N TYR A 202 -1.82 -13.11 7.58
CA TYR A 202 -2.73 -12.52 6.60
C TYR A 202 -2.28 -12.89 5.20
N PHE A 203 -3.27 -13.09 4.32
CA PHE A 203 -3.06 -13.32 2.90
C PHE A 203 -3.41 -12.06 2.13
N PHE A 204 -2.49 -11.61 1.30
CA PHE A 204 -2.57 -10.36 0.56
C PHE A 204 -2.58 -10.61 -0.94
N LEU A 205 -3.43 -9.87 -1.67
CA LEU A 205 -3.39 -9.79 -3.14
C LEU A 205 -3.17 -8.36 -3.61
N GLY A 206 -2.53 -8.22 -4.77
CA GLY A 206 -2.56 -6.99 -5.54
C GLY A 206 -3.86 -6.86 -6.31
N ASP A 207 -4.37 -5.64 -6.45
CA ASP A 207 -5.56 -5.38 -7.27
C ASP A 207 -5.26 -5.53 -8.78
N ASN A 208 -4.00 -5.38 -9.19
CA ASN A 208 -3.49 -5.70 -10.54
C ASN A 208 -2.88 -7.11 -10.52
N ARG A 209 -3.74 -8.10 -10.60
CA ARG A 209 -3.50 -9.51 -10.32
C ARG A 209 -2.19 -10.05 -10.93
N ASP A 210 -2.04 -9.96 -12.22
CA ASP A 210 -0.88 -10.55 -12.92
C ASP A 210 0.36 -9.66 -12.86
N ASN A 211 0.20 -8.41 -12.47
CA ASN A 211 1.31 -7.51 -12.22
C ASN A 211 1.58 -7.31 -10.72
N SER A 212 1.43 -8.38 -9.93
CA SER A 212 1.61 -8.36 -8.48
C SER A 212 2.35 -9.59 -7.97
N LEU A 213 3.51 -9.37 -7.38
CA LEU A 213 4.15 -10.36 -6.53
C LEU A 213 3.54 -10.23 -5.13
N ASP A 214 2.64 -11.16 -4.78
CA ASP A 214 1.83 -11.13 -3.57
C ASP A 214 1.85 -12.48 -2.84
N SER A 215 0.85 -12.76 -1.99
CA SER A 215 0.83 -13.97 -1.15
C SER A 215 0.65 -15.27 -1.93
N ARG A 216 0.25 -15.22 -3.20
CA ARG A 216 0.22 -16.39 -4.08
C ARG A 216 1.59 -17.01 -4.30
N PHE A 217 2.63 -16.18 -4.20
CA PHE A 217 4.01 -16.57 -4.47
C PHE A 217 4.81 -16.60 -3.16
N ASP A 218 5.62 -17.65 -3.02
CA ASP A 218 6.47 -17.79 -1.84
C ASP A 218 7.48 -16.63 -1.75
N SER A 219 7.72 -16.20 -0.52
CA SER A 219 8.69 -15.13 -0.22
C SER A 219 10.13 -15.48 -0.59
N GLN A 220 10.44 -16.77 -0.81
CA GLN A 220 11.76 -17.22 -1.31
C GLN A 220 11.99 -16.85 -2.77
N PHE A 221 10.92 -16.79 -3.55
CA PHE A 221 10.95 -16.47 -4.97
C PHE A 221 10.51 -15.04 -5.28
N GLY A 222 10.61 -14.14 -4.30
CA GLY A 222 10.26 -12.72 -4.46
C GLY A 222 8.80 -12.39 -4.22
N GLY A 223 7.95 -13.39 -3.98
CA GLY A 223 6.58 -13.20 -3.53
C GLY A 223 6.51 -12.75 -2.08
N VAL A 224 5.31 -12.66 -1.55
CA VAL A 224 5.05 -12.17 -0.19
C VAL A 224 4.81 -13.32 0.78
N GLY A 225 4.14 -14.40 0.35
CA GLY A 225 3.68 -15.47 1.21
C GLY A 225 2.68 -14.99 2.27
N LEU A 226 2.49 -15.75 3.33
CA LEU A 226 1.69 -15.33 4.48
C LEU A 226 2.46 -14.31 5.33
N VAL A 227 1.82 -13.18 5.64
CA VAL A 227 2.46 -12.07 6.36
C VAL A 227 2.02 -12.07 7.82
N PRO A 228 2.94 -12.27 8.78
CA PRO A 228 2.64 -12.15 10.20
C PRO A 228 2.25 -10.72 10.60
N ALA A 229 1.31 -10.57 11.53
CA ALA A 229 0.82 -9.29 12.06
C ALA A 229 1.92 -8.30 12.47
N LYS A 230 3.05 -8.80 13.00
CA LYS A 230 4.18 -7.95 13.43
C LYS A 230 4.75 -7.06 12.32
N TYR A 231 4.58 -7.45 11.06
CA TYR A 231 5.09 -6.70 9.91
C TYR A 231 4.12 -5.62 9.37
N LEU A 232 2.87 -5.59 9.83
CA LEU A 232 1.90 -4.57 9.41
C LEU A 232 2.38 -3.19 9.87
N ILE A 233 2.29 -2.19 9.01
CA ILE A 233 2.64 -0.80 9.32
C ILE A 233 1.36 -0.01 9.59
N GLY A 234 0.38 -0.08 8.70
CA GLY A 234 -0.89 0.61 8.86
C GLY A 234 -1.82 0.48 7.65
N LYS A 235 -3.02 1.03 7.79
CA LYS A 235 -4.04 1.06 6.74
C LYS A 235 -3.82 2.28 5.83
N ALA A 236 -3.76 2.07 4.53
CA ALA A 236 -3.83 3.15 3.55
C ALA A 236 -5.25 3.71 3.55
N SER A 237 -5.40 4.99 3.91
CA SER A 237 -6.72 5.57 4.16
C SER A 237 -7.14 6.59 3.11
N ILE A 238 -6.21 7.41 2.62
CA ILE A 238 -6.54 8.50 1.71
C ILE A 238 -5.36 8.80 0.77
N VAL A 239 -5.66 9.04 -0.49
CA VAL A 239 -4.72 9.63 -1.44
C VAL A 239 -4.75 11.13 -1.25
N ILE A 240 -3.62 11.73 -0.87
CA ILE A 240 -3.51 13.19 -0.65
C ILE A 240 -3.44 13.92 -1.97
N PHE A 241 -2.54 13.45 -2.83
CA PHE A 241 -2.39 13.94 -4.19
C PHE A 241 -1.79 12.85 -5.10
N SER A 242 -1.81 13.10 -6.40
CA SER A 242 -1.31 12.19 -7.40
C SER A 242 -0.62 12.92 -8.54
N SER A 243 0.53 12.41 -9.02
CA SER A 243 1.25 12.97 -10.15
C SER A 243 1.57 11.91 -11.19
N LYS A 244 1.36 12.21 -12.48
CA LYS A 244 1.83 11.39 -13.60
C LYS A 244 3.32 11.61 -13.88
N GLY A 245 3.88 12.71 -13.39
CA GLY A 245 5.25 13.12 -13.65
C GLY A 245 6.28 12.39 -12.82
N ARG A 246 7.56 12.54 -13.18
CA ARG A 246 8.70 11.98 -12.43
C ARG A 246 8.97 12.72 -11.12
N SER A 247 8.42 13.92 -10.95
CA SER A 247 8.59 14.77 -9.76
C SER A 247 7.28 15.41 -9.36
N ILE A 248 7.10 15.60 -8.06
CA ILE A 248 5.96 16.30 -7.47
C ILE A 248 5.92 17.79 -7.86
N PHE A 249 7.07 18.37 -8.21
CA PHE A 249 7.17 19.77 -8.61
C PHE A 249 6.57 20.04 -9.99
N TYR A 250 6.29 19.00 -10.78
CA TYR A 250 5.64 19.13 -12.08
C TYR A 250 4.12 19.21 -11.90
N PHE A 251 3.63 20.35 -11.35
CA PHE A 251 2.23 20.54 -10.97
C PHE A 251 1.25 20.39 -12.14
N TRP A 252 1.67 20.62 -13.39
CA TRP A 252 0.88 20.38 -14.60
C TRP A 252 0.61 18.88 -14.87
N THR A 253 1.33 17.99 -14.21
CA THR A 253 1.13 16.53 -14.30
C THR A 253 0.24 15.98 -13.19
N TRP A 254 -0.25 16.83 -12.31
CA TRP A 254 -1.07 16.40 -11.19
C TRP A 254 -2.45 15.92 -11.64
N ARG A 255 -2.91 14.81 -11.03
CA ARG A 255 -4.24 14.24 -11.25
C ARG A 255 -5.20 14.81 -10.21
N LYS A 256 -5.92 15.88 -10.57
CA LYS A 256 -6.80 16.61 -9.65
C LYS A 256 -7.98 15.77 -9.13
N ASP A 257 -8.44 14.81 -9.94
CA ASP A 257 -9.52 13.87 -9.62
C ASP A 257 -9.15 12.86 -8.52
N ARG A 258 -7.88 12.80 -8.14
CA ARG A 258 -7.40 11.89 -7.09
C ARG A 258 -7.07 12.58 -5.78
N PHE A 259 -7.25 13.88 -5.69
CA PHE A 259 -6.98 14.62 -4.46
C PHE A 259 -8.01 14.26 -3.40
N PHE A 260 -7.51 13.92 -2.21
CA PHE A 260 -8.30 13.51 -1.05
C PHE A 260 -9.25 12.31 -1.31
N LYS A 261 -8.89 11.48 -2.29
CA LYS A 261 -9.65 10.27 -2.59
C LYS A 261 -9.49 9.25 -1.47
N VAL A 262 -10.61 8.86 -0.87
CA VAL A 262 -10.65 7.79 0.15
C VAL A 262 -10.31 6.45 -0.53
N ILE A 263 -9.54 5.62 0.16
CA ILE A 263 -9.15 4.28 -0.29
C ILE A 263 -10.08 3.27 0.40
N ASN A 264 -10.81 2.54 -0.42
CA ASN A 264 -11.74 1.49 0.01
C ASN A 264 -11.13 0.13 -0.26
#